data_75987b2f7820498a07fb3450655e0465
#
_entry.id   75987b2f7820498a07fb3450655e0465
#
_cell.length_a   1.000
_cell.length_b   1.000
_cell.length_c   1.000
_cell.angle_alpha   90.00
_cell.angle_beta   90.00
_cell.angle_gamma   90.00
#
_symmetry.space_group_name_H-M   'P 1'
#
loop_
_entity.id
_entity.type
_entity.pdbx_description
1 polymer ?
#
loop_
_entity_poly.entity_id
_entity_poly.type
_entity_poly.pdbx_seq_one_letter_code
_entity_poly.pdbx_strand_id
1 'polypeptide(L)'
;RKHGFEAAEGDVWDERPNIVYFAGGLNRHATEPIISAFEKREGCTVETTWMGCGLLVSKMKGGETPDVYHTCDASFHTMVEDRFGKLINISQTDIIILVPKENPKDIKSLEDLTKPGMKVGIGDPEKTAMGKLTIDLLKDEGIYNQIEPNIGNPFPEAPMVVGQVTQGALDAGLVYVANAHAQRDKVKMIRIDNPLSSATQTYAISKTSKHKQLMQRLLSHLKSSTGQENFINAGFEIIENPDSENE
;
A
#
# COMPACT_ATOMS: atom_id res chain seq x y z
N ARG A 1 13.62 26.42 25.48
CA ARG A 1 14.32 27.11 24.37
C ARG A 1 13.39 27.04 23.17
N LYS A 2 12.82 28.20 22.75
CA LYS A 2 12.12 28.32 21.48
C LYS A 2 13.14 28.05 20.39
N HIS A 3 13.00 26.94 19.68
CA HIS A 3 13.80 26.68 18.49
C HIS A 3 13.35 27.69 17.42
N GLY A 4 14.25 28.53 16.96
CA GLY A 4 13.99 29.60 16.01
C GLY A 4 13.77 29.07 14.60
N PHE A 5 12.65 28.41 14.37
CA PHE A 5 12.14 28.18 13.03
C PHE A 5 11.06 29.23 12.77
N GLU A 6 11.33 30.10 11.80
CA GLU A 6 10.26 30.93 11.24
C GLU A 6 9.37 30.01 10.41
N ALA A 7 8.05 30.07 10.66
CA ALA A 7 7.08 29.34 9.84
C ALA A 7 7.15 29.91 8.42
N ALA A 8 7.15 29.04 7.40
CA ALA A 8 7.02 29.51 6.03
C ALA A 8 5.62 30.15 5.85
N GLU A 9 5.53 31.09 4.93
CA GLU A 9 4.29 31.79 4.63
C GLU A 9 3.18 30.79 4.28
N GLY A 10 2.12 30.75 5.10
CA GLY A 10 1.01 29.79 4.96
C GLY A 10 0.99 28.62 5.94
N ASP A 11 2.03 28.41 6.78
CA ASP A 11 1.98 27.43 7.86
C ASP A 11 1.31 27.99 9.10
N VAL A 12 0.40 27.23 9.66
CA VAL A 12 -0.23 27.53 10.97
C VAL A 12 0.45 26.69 12.03
N TRP A 13 1.03 27.35 13.05
CA TRP A 13 1.63 26.70 14.21
C TRP A 13 0.61 26.68 15.35
N ASP A 14 0.05 25.51 15.62
CA ASP A 14 -0.71 25.24 16.83
C ASP A 14 0.24 24.73 17.92
N GLU A 15 -0.19 24.82 19.19
CA GLU A 15 0.58 24.22 20.30
C GLU A 15 0.77 22.72 20.10
N ARG A 16 -0.19 22.06 19.44
CA ARG A 16 -0.16 20.64 19.08
C ARG A 16 -0.88 20.41 17.75
N PRO A 17 -0.18 20.51 16.62
CA PRO A 17 -0.79 20.27 15.31
C PRO A 17 -1.43 18.89 15.21
N ASN A 18 -2.60 18.80 14.61
CA ASN A 18 -3.28 17.55 14.29
C ASN A 18 -3.26 17.33 12.77
N ILE A 19 -2.64 16.25 12.34
CA ILE A 19 -2.45 15.87 10.94
C ILE A 19 -3.42 14.75 10.60
N VAL A 20 -4.18 14.91 9.53
CA VAL A 20 -5.06 13.86 9.01
C VAL A 20 -4.30 13.08 7.92
N TYR A 21 -4.01 11.82 8.19
CA TYR A 21 -3.20 10.94 7.34
C TYR A 21 -4.03 9.79 6.79
N PHE A 22 -4.32 9.81 5.48
CA PHE A 22 -4.98 8.71 4.79
C PHE A 22 -3.95 7.81 4.15
N ALA A 23 -4.00 6.53 4.45
CA ALA A 23 -3.07 5.56 3.89
C ALA A 23 -3.73 4.22 3.55
N GLY A 24 -3.29 3.64 2.47
CA GLY A 24 -3.63 2.28 2.15
C GLY A 24 -3.17 1.31 3.25
N GLY A 25 -4.04 0.40 3.66
CA GLY A 25 -3.77 -0.53 4.76
C GLY A 25 -2.49 -1.36 4.60
N LEU A 26 -2.05 -1.55 3.35
CA LEU A 26 -0.78 -2.19 3.01
C LEU A 26 0.43 -1.54 3.71
N ASN A 27 0.44 -0.20 3.78
CA ASN A 27 1.57 0.59 4.28
C ASN A 27 1.69 0.58 5.82
N ARG A 28 0.67 0.09 6.54
CA ARG A 28 0.54 0.26 7.99
C ARG A 28 1.75 -0.22 8.76
N HIS A 29 2.19 -1.48 8.53
CA HIS A 29 3.28 -2.08 9.29
C HIS A 29 4.62 -1.37 9.12
N ALA A 30 4.89 -0.84 7.92
CA ALA A 30 6.10 -0.07 7.65
C ALA A 30 6.04 1.34 8.24
N THR A 31 4.86 1.97 8.21
CA THR A 31 4.70 3.41 8.45
C THR A 31 4.34 3.75 9.89
N GLU A 32 3.53 2.92 10.57
CA GLU A 32 3.04 3.18 11.93
C GLU A 32 4.16 3.43 12.96
N PRO A 33 5.28 2.66 12.98
CA PRO A 33 6.40 2.94 13.88
C PRO A 33 7.06 4.30 13.60
N ILE A 34 7.13 4.70 12.32
CA ILE A 34 7.73 5.97 11.90
C ILE A 34 6.84 7.13 12.35
N ILE A 35 5.53 7.02 12.16
CA ILE A 35 4.54 8.01 12.62
C ILE A 35 4.63 8.18 14.13
N SER A 36 4.66 7.09 14.91
CA SER A 36 4.76 7.16 16.37
C SER A 36 6.03 7.86 16.86
N ALA A 37 7.16 7.63 16.19
CA ALA A 37 8.41 8.32 16.50
C ALA A 37 8.35 9.81 16.11
N PHE A 38 7.72 10.10 14.98
CA PHE A 38 7.53 11.46 14.47
C PHE A 38 6.64 12.30 15.40
N GLU A 39 5.50 11.77 15.85
CA GLU A 39 4.61 12.45 16.81
C GLU A 39 5.33 12.89 18.09
N LYS A 40 6.16 11.98 18.64
CA LYS A 40 6.95 12.27 19.84
C LYS A 40 8.01 13.35 19.60
N ARG A 41 8.63 13.32 18.45
CA ARG A 41 9.70 14.27 18.08
C ARG A 41 9.16 15.67 17.79
N GLU A 42 8.07 15.75 17.02
CA GLU A 42 7.54 17.02 16.52
C GLU A 42 6.48 17.63 17.48
N GLY A 43 5.99 16.87 18.46
CA GLY A 43 4.95 17.32 19.39
C GLY A 43 3.57 17.46 18.73
N CYS A 44 3.34 16.71 17.64
CA CYS A 44 2.07 16.71 16.90
C CYS A 44 1.26 15.43 17.17
N THR A 45 0.05 15.39 16.63
CA THR A 45 -0.79 14.18 16.54
C THR A 45 -1.00 13.85 15.07
N VAL A 46 -0.92 12.57 14.70
CA VAL A 46 -1.22 12.08 13.34
C VAL A 46 -2.42 11.15 13.43
N GLU A 47 -3.57 11.66 13.04
CA GLU A 47 -4.80 10.88 12.94
C GLU A 47 -4.78 10.04 11.66
N THR A 48 -4.53 8.74 11.81
CA THR A 48 -4.37 7.82 10.69
C THR A 48 -5.65 7.10 10.35
N THR A 49 -5.97 7.04 9.05
CA THR A 49 -7.03 6.19 8.51
C THR A 49 -6.40 5.15 7.58
N TRP A 50 -6.42 3.89 8.02
CA TRP A 50 -5.90 2.74 7.26
C TRP A 50 -7.04 1.94 6.63
N MET A 51 -7.14 1.93 5.30
CA MET A 51 -8.15 1.13 4.59
C MET A 51 -7.76 0.90 3.12
N GLY A 52 -8.59 0.18 2.37
CA GLY A 52 -8.39 0.00 0.93
C GLY A 52 -8.40 1.34 0.19
N CYS A 53 -7.51 1.50 -0.80
CA CYS A 53 -7.34 2.77 -1.53
C CYS A 53 -8.62 3.21 -2.25
N GLY A 54 -9.45 2.26 -2.75
CA GLY A 54 -10.75 2.59 -3.35
C GLY A 54 -11.71 3.26 -2.37
N LEU A 55 -11.73 2.80 -1.11
CA LEU A 55 -12.54 3.40 -0.05
C LEU A 55 -12.01 4.78 0.34
N LEU A 56 -10.68 4.97 0.41
CA LEU A 56 -10.07 6.28 0.69
C LEU A 56 -10.42 7.30 -0.41
N VAL A 57 -10.35 6.90 -1.68
CA VAL A 57 -10.77 7.74 -2.80
C VAL A 57 -12.25 8.12 -2.67
N SER A 58 -13.12 7.17 -2.31
CA SER A 58 -14.55 7.41 -2.12
C SER A 58 -14.79 8.41 -0.98
N LYS A 59 -14.09 8.29 0.15
CA LYS A 59 -14.16 9.26 1.27
C LYS A 59 -13.74 10.66 0.82
N MET A 60 -12.63 10.77 0.10
CA MET A 60 -12.15 12.06 -0.42
C MET A 60 -13.15 12.67 -1.41
N LYS A 61 -13.72 11.87 -2.32
CA LYS A 61 -14.78 12.34 -3.23
C LYS A 61 -16.04 12.76 -2.47
N GLY A 62 -16.32 12.14 -1.31
CA GLY A 62 -17.37 12.51 -0.38
C GLY A 62 -17.11 13.78 0.43
N GLY A 63 -15.93 14.42 0.29
CA GLY A 63 -15.61 15.71 0.90
C GLY A 63 -14.57 15.65 2.03
N GLU A 64 -14.09 14.48 2.42
CA GLU A 64 -12.99 14.39 3.39
C GLU A 64 -11.68 14.92 2.76
N THR A 65 -10.92 15.66 3.57
CA THR A 65 -9.70 16.37 3.12
C THR A 65 -8.53 16.03 4.02
N PRO A 66 -7.81 14.91 3.75
CA PRO A 66 -6.60 14.59 4.50
C PRO A 66 -5.46 15.56 4.17
N ASP A 67 -4.50 15.72 5.10
CA ASP A 67 -3.26 16.45 4.85
C ASP A 67 -2.31 15.65 3.97
N VAL A 68 -2.36 14.32 4.08
CA VAL A 68 -1.52 13.38 3.32
C VAL A 68 -2.36 12.23 2.77
N TYR A 69 -2.04 11.84 1.55
CA TYR A 69 -2.49 10.57 0.97
C TYR A 69 -1.29 9.70 0.60
N HIS A 70 -1.19 8.53 1.25
CA HIS A 70 -0.16 7.51 1.03
C HIS A 70 -0.81 6.26 0.43
N THR A 71 -0.66 6.06 -0.88
CA THR A 71 -1.39 5.03 -1.62
C THR A 71 -0.72 3.66 -1.54
N CYS A 72 -1.48 2.61 -1.85
CA CYS A 72 -0.93 1.29 -2.15
C CYS A 72 -0.45 1.17 -3.59
N ASP A 73 -0.97 2.03 -4.48
CA ASP A 73 -0.56 2.11 -5.88
C ASP A 73 -0.81 3.50 -6.44
N ALA A 74 0.10 3.97 -7.30
CA ALA A 74 0.08 5.29 -7.91
C ALA A 74 -1.21 5.59 -8.69
N SER A 75 -1.86 4.57 -9.28
CA SER A 75 -3.11 4.74 -10.03
C SER A 75 -4.27 5.29 -9.19
N PHE A 76 -4.26 5.05 -7.88
CA PHE A 76 -5.27 5.61 -6.97
C PHE A 76 -5.04 7.07 -6.65
N HIS A 77 -3.80 7.56 -6.78
CA HIS A 77 -3.52 8.98 -6.65
C HIS A 77 -4.11 9.78 -7.81
N THR A 78 -4.01 9.27 -9.04
CA THR A 78 -4.54 9.96 -10.23
C THR A 78 -6.05 10.22 -10.16
N MET A 79 -6.79 9.41 -9.37
CA MET A 79 -8.24 9.60 -9.19
C MET A 79 -8.62 10.83 -8.36
N VAL A 80 -7.65 11.45 -7.68
CA VAL A 80 -7.80 12.61 -6.79
C VAL A 80 -6.64 13.60 -6.90
N GLU A 81 -5.90 13.58 -8.01
CA GLU A 81 -4.67 14.36 -8.22
C GLU A 81 -4.87 15.88 -8.16
N ASP A 82 -6.09 16.35 -8.47
CA ASP A 82 -6.47 17.75 -8.35
C ASP A 82 -6.32 18.30 -6.93
N ARG A 83 -6.39 17.43 -5.91
CA ARG A 83 -6.34 17.77 -4.47
C ARG A 83 -4.93 17.78 -3.88
N PHE A 84 -3.98 17.13 -4.54
CA PHE A 84 -2.64 16.90 -4.00
C PHE A 84 -1.56 17.61 -4.82
N GLY A 85 -0.41 17.82 -4.16
CA GLY A 85 0.81 18.34 -4.79
C GLY A 85 1.59 17.24 -5.54
N LYS A 86 2.92 17.43 -5.61
CA LYS A 86 3.82 16.48 -6.27
C LYS A 86 3.69 15.07 -5.67
N LEU A 87 3.56 14.09 -6.54
CA LEU A 87 3.58 12.67 -6.19
C LEU A 87 5.01 12.22 -5.94
N ILE A 88 5.26 11.56 -4.81
CA ILE A 88 6.56 11.05 -4.43
C ILE A 88 6.47 9.53 -4.28
N ASN A 89 7.29 8.81 -5.01
CA ASN A 89 7.41 7.36 -4.86
C ASN A 89 8.17 7.04 -3.57
N ILE A 90 7.65 6.10 -2.78
CA ILE A 90 8.24 5.67 -1.51
C ILE A 90 8.84 4.28 -1.62
N SER A 91 8.07 3.34 -2.12
CA SER A 91 8.42 1.92 -2.20
C SER A 91 7.64 1.24 -3.31
N GLN A 92 7.97 -0.02 -3.59
CA GLN A 92 7.17 -0.88 -4.44
C GLN A 92 7.00 -2.27 -3.82
N THR A 93 6.01 -3.00 -4.27
CA THR A 93 5.78 -4.40 -3.93
C THR A 93 5.04 -5.09 -5.08
N ASP A 94 5.30 -6.38 -5.29
CA ASP A 94 4.69 -7.12 -6.38
C ASP A 94 3.49 -7.92 -5.90
N ILE A 95 2.51 -8.13 -6.78
CA ILE A 95 1.50 -9.16 -6.64
C ILE A 95 2.16 -10.50 -6.92
N ILE A 96 1.90 -11.46 -6.05
CA ILE A 96 2.42 -12.83 -6.13
C ILE A 96 1.27 -13.83 -6.01
N ILE A 97 1.54 -15.06 -6.44
CA ILE A 97 0.69 -16.19 -6.09
C ILE A 97 1.14 -16.69 -4.73
N LEU A 98 0.25 -16.59 -3.75
CA LEU A 98 0.45 -17.12 -2.41
C LEU A 98 -0.19 -18.49 -2.32
N VAL A 99 0.56 -19.49 -1.86
CA VAL A 99 0.06 -20.86 -1.65
C VAL A 99 0.43 -21.37 -0.25
N PRO A 100 -0.25 -22.38 0.30
CA PRO A 100 0.19 -23.04 1.52
C PRO A 100 1.65 -23.50 1.39
N LYS A 101 2.37 -23.60 2.51
CA LYS A 101 3.81 -23.90 2.53
C LYS A 101 4.18 -25.12 1.69
N GLU A 102 3.41 -26.20 1.83
CA GLU A 102 3.65 -27.48 1.14
C GLU A 102 3.17 -27.47 -0.31
N ASN A 103 2.43 -26.44 -0.74
CA ASN A 103 1.88 -26.30 -2.08
C ASN A 103 1.26 -27.60 -2.62
N PRO A 104 0.21 -28.15 -1.97
CA PRO A 104 -0.31 -29.48 -2.28
C PRO A 104 -0.90 -29.61 -3.69
N LYS A 105 -1.17 -28.49 -4.36
CA LYS A 105 -1.67 -28.44 -5.74
C LYS A 105 -0.56 -28.27 -6.80
N ASP A 106 0.71 -28.23 -6.37
CA ASP A 106 1.89 -28.02 -7.23
C ASP A 106 1.75 -26.81 -8.18
N ILE A 107 1.21 -25.70 -7.65
CA ILE A 107 1.00 -24.46 -8.38
C ILE A 107 2.35 -23.80 -8.61
N LYS A 108 2.62 -23.37 -9.87
CA LYS A 108 3.89 -22.75 -10.29
C LYS A 108 3.68 -21.43 -11.04
N SER A 109 2.50 -21.24 -11.63
CA SER A 109 2.20 -20.07 -12.48
C SER A 109 0.72 -19.68 -12.37
N LEU A 110 0.33 -18.58 -13.01
CA LEU A 110 -1.06 -18.12 -13.10
C LEU A 110 -1.93 -19.12 -13.88
N GLU A 111 -1.38 -19.80 -14.88
CA GLU A 111 -2.09 -20.80 -15.66
C GLU A 111 -2.55 -22.00 -14.82
N ASP A 112 -1.79 -22.36 -13.79
CA ASP A 112 -2.20 -23.43 -12.87
C ASP A 112 -3.50 -23.09 -12.13
N LEU A 113 -3.79 -21.79 -11.95
CA LEU A 113 -5.01 -21.31 -11.28
C LEU A 113 -6.26 -21.43 -12.17
N THR A 114 -6.08 -21.67 -13.49
CA THR A 114 -7.21 -21.87 -14.42
C THR A 114 -7.80 -23.28 -14.36
N LYS A 115 -7.11 -24.24 -13.71
CA LYS A 115 -7.56 -25.60 -13.58
C LYS A 115 -8.92 -25.67 -12.86
N PRO A 116 -9.89 -26.44 -13.39
CA PRO A 116 -11.21 -26.52 -12.76
C PRO A 116 -11.17 -26.93 -11.30
N GLY A 117 -11.96 -26.25 -10.46
CA GLY A 117 -12.08 -26.57 -9.04
C GLY A 117 -10.99 -26.00 -8.15
N MET A 118 -10.10 -25.17 -8.67
CA MET A 118 -9.17 -24.38 -7.85
C MET A 118 -9.93 -23.37 -7.00
N LYS A 119 -9.49 -23.15 -5.78
CA LYS A 119 -10.04 -22.14 -4.87
C LYS A 119 -9.06 -20.97 -4.78
N VAL A 120 -9.36 -19.89 -5.51
CA VAL A 120 -8.50 -18.71 -5.64
C VAL A 120 -9.10 -17.53 -4.89
N GLY A 121 -8.31 -16.93 -3.99
CA GLY A 121 -8.70 -15.71 -3.26
C GLY A 121 -8.07 -14.47 -3.88
N ILE A 122 -8.85 -13.42 -4.03
CA ILE A 122 -8.39 -12.08 -4.44
C ILE A 122 -9.00 -11.00 -3.55
N GLY A 123 -8.43 -9.80 -3.57
CA GLY A 123 -9.06 -8.62 -2.98
C GLY A 123 -10.27 -8.13 -3.78
N ASP A 124 -11.18 -7.44 -3.11
CA ASP A 124 -12.31 -6.77 -3.75
C ASP A 124 -11.78 -5.65 -4.69
N PRO A 125 -12.04 -5.72 -6.00
CA PRO A 125 -11.49 -4.77 -6.96
C PRO A 125 -12.05 -3.35 -6.83
N GLU A 126 -13.21 -3.18 -6.21
CA GLU A 126 -13.79 -1.86 -5.97
C GLU A 126 -13.24 -1.21 -4.70
N LYS A 127 -12.84 -2.01 -3.72
CA LYS A 127 -12.41 -1.52 -2.40
C LYS A 127 -10.90 -1.46 -2.24
N THR A 128 -10.15 -2.34 -2.92
CA THR A 128 -8.70 -2.50 -2.72
C THR A 128 -7.91 -2.28 -4.01
N ALA A 129 -6.73 -1.66 -3.90
CA ALA A 129 -5.78 -1.57 -4.98
C ALA A 129 -5.34 -2.96 -5.47
N MET A 130 -5.06 -3.86 -4.52
CA MET A 130 -4.68 -5.24 -4.80
C MET A 130 -5.69 -5.95 -5.69
N GLY A 131 -7.00 -5.85 -5.37
CA GLY A 131 -8.06 -6.48 -6.16
C GLY A 131 -8.13 -5.91 -7.58
N LYS A 132 -8.11 -4.57 -7.72
CA LYS A 132 -8.13 -3.91 -9.03
C LYS A 132 -6.93 -4.33 -9.88
N LEU A 133 -5.72 -4.23 -9.34
CA LEU A 133 -4.50 -4.58 -10.08
C LEU A 133 -4.44 -6.08 -10.40
N THR A 134 -4.96 -6.94 -9.54
CA THR A 134 -5.10 -8.38 -9.82
C THR A 134 -5.98 -8.62 -11.04
N ILE A 135 -7.14 -7.98 -11.12
CA ILE A 135 -8.04 -8.13 -12.28
C ILE A 135 -7.38 -7.60 -13.56
N ASP A 136 -6.71 -6.45 -13.49
CA ASP A 136 -6.01 -5.86 -14.62
C ASP A 136 -4.88 -6.78 -15.12
N LEU A 137 -4.08 -7.34 -14.21
CA LEU A 137 -3.04 -8.32 -14.49
C LEU A 137 -3.59 -9.59 -15.16
N LEU A 138 -4.66 -10.19 -14.62
CA LEU A 138 -5.26 -11.40 -15.18
C LEU A 138 -5.88 -11.17 -16.57
N LYS A 139 -6.37 -9.95 -16.84
CA LYS A 139 -6.86 -9.56 -18.17
C LYS A 139 -5.71 -9.36 -19.16
N ASP A 140 -4.61 -8.77 -18.73
CA ASP A 140 -3.40 -8.59 -19.55
C ASP A 140 -2.79 -9.95 -19.96
N GLU A 141 -2.75 -10.88 -19.01
CA GLU A 141 -2.35 -12.28 -19.27
C GLU A 141 -3.37 -13.06 -20.15
N GLY A 142 -4.55 -12.49 -20.41
CA GLY A 142 -5.59 -13.13 -21.23
C GLY A 142 -6.29 -14.33 -20.58
N ILE A 143 -6.12 -14.51 -19.27
CA ILE A 143 -6.62 -15.71 -18.55
C ILE A 143 -7.75 -15.40 -17.57
N TYR A 144 -8.18 -14.14 -17.45
CA TYR A 144 -9.21 -13.74 -16.49
C TYR A 144 -10.48 -14.60 -16.57
N ASN A 145 -11.03 -14.79 -17.77
CA ASN A 145 -12.25 -15.58 -17.98
C ASN A 145 -12.10 -17.06 -17.58
N GLN A 146 -10.88 -17.59 -17.58
CA GLN A 146 -10.58 -18.97 -17.22
C GLN A 146 -10.40 -19.13 -15.70
N ILE A 147 -9.88 -18.10 -15.01
CA ILE A 147 -9.69 -18.10 -13.54
C ILE A 147 -10.98 -17.69 -12.83
N GLU A 148 -11.79 -16.79 -13.41
CA GLU A 148 -12.99 -16.22 -12.77
C GLU A 148 -13.90 -17.27 -12.11
N PRO A 149 -14.20 -18.45 -12.73
CA PRO A 149 -15.01 -19.48 -12.08
C PRO A 149 -14.38 -20.08 -10.81
N ASN A 150 -13.08 -19.94 -10.64
CA ASN A 150 -12.31 -20.41 -9.48
C ASN A 150 -12.17 -19.34 -8.39
N ILE A 151 -12.50 -18.07 -8.72
CA ILE A 151 -12.50 -16.96 -7.77
C ILE A 151 -13.83 -16.98 -7.02
N GLY A 152 -13.77 -17.13 -5.70
CA GLY A 152 -14.95 -16.98 -4.84
C GLY A 152 -15.33 -15.51 -4.64
N ASN A 153 -16.06 -15.22 -3.57
CA ASN A 153 -16.35 -13.85 -3.18
C ASN A 153 -15.04 -13.10 -2.88
N PRO A 154 -14.78 -11.95 -3.52
CA PRO A 154 -13.60 -11.17 -3.24
C PRO A 154 -13.54 -10.69 -1.79
N PHE A 155 -12.34 -10.63 -1.22
CA PHE A 155 -12.14 -10.26 0.18
C PHE A 155 -12.00 -8.74 0.33
N PRO A 156 -12.60 -8.14 1.36
CA PRO A 156 -12.50 -6.69 1.59
C PRO A 156 -11.08 -6.25 1.99
N GLU A 157 -10.25 -7.18 2.48
CA GLU A 157 -8.89 -6.90 2.97
C GLU A 157 -7.93 -8.06 2.66
N ALA A 158 -6.69 -7.72 2.28
CA ALA A 158 -5.65 -8.69 1.96
C ALA A 158 -5.30 -9.67 3.10
N PRO A 159 -5.24 -9.29 4.39
CA PRO A 159 -4.98 -10.21 5.49
C PRO A 159 -5.96 -11.38 5.55
N MET A 160 -7.20 -11.20 5.09
CA MET A 160 -8.19 -12.28 5.04
C MET A 160 -7.79 -13.33 3.99
N VAL A 161 -7.34 -12.91 2.80
CA VAL A 161 -6.82 -13.84 1.77
C VAL A 161 -5.64 -14.62 2.31
N VAL A 162 -4.66 -13.93 2.92
CA VAL A 162 -3.47 -14.56 3.51
C VAL A 162 -3.86 -15.58 4.57
N GLY A 163 -4.81 -15.23 5.45
CA GLY A 163 -5.30 -16.13 6.50
C GLY A 163 -5.96 -17.39 5.92
N GLN A 164 -6.79 -17.26 4.90
CA GLN A 164 -7.48 -18.40 4.26
C GLN A 164 -6.50 -19.34 3.55
N VAL A 165 -5.46 -18.79 2.88
CA VAL A 165 -4.40 -19.59 2.27
C VAL A 165 -3.59 -20.31 3.35
N THR A 166 -3.19 -19.60 4.40
CA THR A 166 -2.39 -20.16 5.50
C THR A 166 -3.12 -21.32 6.20
N GLN A 167 -4.45 -21.27 6.29
CA GLN A 167 -5.30 -22.30 6.89
C GLN A 167 -5.66 -23.42 5.89
N GLY A 168 -5.29 -23.32 4.63
CA GLY A 168 -5.61 -24.28 3.57
C GLY A 168 -7.07 -24.26 3.11
N ALA A 169 -7.83 -23.21 3.43
CA ALA A 169 -9.19 -23.02 2.94
C ALA A 169 -9.23 -22.56 1.48
N LEU A 170 -8.18 -21.87 1.04
CA LEU A 170 -7.89 -21.53 -0.36
C LEU A 170 -6.67 -22.31 -0.84
N ASP A 171 -6.68 -22.71 -2.11
CA ASP A 171 -5.52 -23.34 -2.76
C ASP A 171 -4.46 -22.29 -3.12
N ALA A 172 -4.90 -21.08 -3.48
CA ALA A 172 -4.03 -19.94 -3.76
C ALA A 172 -4.70 -18.59 -3.44
N GLY A 173 -3.88 -17.56 -3.27
CA GLY A 173 -4.32 -16.18 -3.19
C GLY A 173 -3.43 -15.28 -4.05
N LEU A 174 -4.00 -14.25 -4.66
CA LEU A 174 -3.25 -13.20 -5.35
C LEU A 174 -3.16 -12.00 -4.41
N VAL A 175 -1.98 -11.75 -3.87
CA VAL A 175 -1.72 -10.73 -2.83
C VAL A 175 -0.37 -10.08 -3.07
N TYR A 176 -0.13 -8.91 -2.46
CA TYR A 176 1.21 -8.32 -2.45
C TYR A 176 2.17 -9.11 -1.56
N VAL A 177 3.45 -9.13 -1.93
CA VAL A 177 4.54 -9.67 -1.08
C VAL A 177 4.44 -9.10 0.34
N ALA A 178 4.28 -7.79 0.47
CA ALA A 178 4.19 -7.13 1.76
C ALA A 178 3.01 -7.62 2.63
N ASN A 179 1.89 -8.04 2.04
CA ASN A 179 0.77 -8.62 2.81
C ASN A 179 1.11 -10.00 3.41
N ALA A 180 1.91 -10.79 2.70
CA ALA A 180 2.26 -12.16 3.08
C ALA A 180 3.55 -12.25 3.90
N HIS A 181 4.38 -11.19 3.90
CA HIS A 181 5.73 -11.21 4.44
C HIS A 181 5.80 -11.68 5.90
N ALA A 182 4.88 -11.27 6.75
CA ALA A 182 4.82 -11.69 8.15
C ALA A 182 4.48 -13.19 8.33
N GLN A 183 3.94 -13.86 7.31
CA GLN A 183 3.57 -15.28 7.33
C GLN A 183 4.49 -16.14 6.45
N ARG A 184 5.63 -15.61 5.98
CA ARG A 184 6.55 -16.27 5.02
C ARG A 184 6.99 -17.67 5.44
N ASP A 185 7.00 -17.97 6.74
CA ASP A 185 7.36 -19.29 7.26
C ASP A 185 6.25 -20.34 7.07
N LYS A 186 4.99 -19.88 6.86
CA LYS A 186 3.78 -20.73 6.75
C LYS A 186 3.24 -20.84 5.34
N VAL A 187 3.78 -20.04 4.40
CA VAL A 187 3.32 -19.96 3.02
C VAL A 187 4.49 -20.03 2.05
N LYS A 188 4.20 -20.29 0.78
CA LYS A 188 5.14 -20.16 -0.33
C LYS A 188 4.65 -19.05 -1.23
N MET A 189 5.58 -18.20 -1.64
CA MET A 189 5.35 -17.06 -2.55
C MET A 189 5.92 -17.41 -3.91
N ILE A 190 5.10 -17.29 -4.95
CA ILE A 190 5.49 -17.58 -6.33
C ILE A 190 5.38 -16.25 -7.09
N ARG A 191 6.49 -15.80 -7.67
CA ARG A 191 6.56 -14.57 -8.45
C ARG A 191 5.79 -14.70 -9.75
N ILE A 192 5.23 -13.57 -10.20
CA ILE A 192 4.56 -13.41 -11.49
C ILE A 192 5.47 -12.55 -12.35
N ASP A 193 5.88 -13.07 -13.52
CA ASP A 193 6.75 -12.36 -14.45
C ASP A 193 5.91 -11.51 -15.42
N ASN A 194 5.32 -10.44 -14.86
CA ASN A 194 4.55 -9.45 -15.61
C ASN A 194 4.74 -8.08 -14.97
N PRO A 195 5.08 -7.02 -15.73
CA PRO A 195 5.25 -5.67 -15.19
C PRO A 195 4.03 -5.12 -14.44
N LEU A 196 2.81 -5.55 -14.81
CA LEU A 196 1.58 -5.14 -14.11
C LEU A 196 1.41 -5.80 -12.74
N SER A 197 2.27 -6.74 -12.36
CA SER A 197 2.29 -7.27 -10.99
C SER A 197 2.83 -6.26 -9.98
N SER A 198 3.62 -5.27 -10.43
CA SER A 198 4.28 -4.31 -9.55
C SER A 198 3.37 -3.12 -9.20
N ALA A 199 3.29 -2.81 -7.92
CA ALA A 199 2.56 -1.67 -7.39
C ALA A 199 3.52 -0.69 -6.69
N THR A 200 3.46 0.59 -7.07
CA THR A 200 4.27 1.65 -6.48
C THR A 200 3.48 2.40 -5.42
N GLN A 201 3.98 2.38 -4.18
CA GLN A 201 3.41 3.15 -3.08
C GLN A 201 3.87 4.61 -3.20
N THR A 202 2.91 5.53 -3.13
CA THR A 202 3.17 6.95 -3.34
C THR A 202 2.67 7.79 -2.18
N TYR A 203 3.35 8.89 -1.93
CA TYR A 203 3.03 9.87 -0.90
C TYR A 203 2.78 11.23 -1.56
N ALA A 204 1.72 11.91 -1.16
CA ALA A 204 1.43 13.25 -1.64
C ALA A 204 0.80 14.10 -0.54
N ILE A 205 1.20 15.37 -0.49
CA ILE A 205 0.70 16.36 0.48
C ILE A 205 -0.46 17.11 -0.16
N SER A 206 -1.53 17.32 0.59
CA SER A 206 -2.68 18.09 0.15
C SER A 206 -2.30 19.53 -0.21
N LYS A 207 -2.83 20.05 -1.32
CA LYS A 207 -2.66 21.45 -1.73
C LYS A 207 -3.21 22.43 -0.68
N THR A 208 -4.23 22.00 0.07
CA THR A 208 -4.92 22.80 1.07
C THR A 208 -4.43 22.57 2.51
N SER A 209 -3.48 21.65 2.72
CA SER A 209 -2.93 21.42 4.05
C SER A 209 -2.27 22.69 4.63
N LYS A 210 -2.55 22.96 5.89
CA LYS A 210 -1.92 24.03 6.69
C LYS A 210 -0.58 23.60 7.30
N HIS A 211 -0.21 22.31 7.17
CA HIS A 211 0.93 21.67 7.82
C HIS A 211 1.96 21.10 6.82
N LYS A 212 2.11 21.76 5.65
CA LYS A 212 2.94 21.25 4.54
C LYS A 212 4.38 20.95 4.95
N GLN A 213 5.02 21.85 5.72
CA GLN A 213 6.41 21.62 6.18
C GLN A 213 6.51 20.43 7.12
N LEU A 214 5.53 20.26 8.02
CA LEU A 214 5.48 19.13 8.94
C LEU A 214 5.34 17.82 8.15
N MET A 215 4.51 17.82 7.09
CA MET A 215 4.35 16.67 6.19
C MET A 215 5.59 16.38 5.34
N GLN A 216 6.35 17.39 4.95
CA GLN A 216 7.65 17.21 4.29
C GLN A 216 8.68 16.58 5.24
N ARG A 217 8.68 16.97 6.53
CA ARG A 217 9.53 16.32 7.53
C ARG A 217 9.14 14.87 7.76
N LEU A 218 7.82 14.55 7.80
CA LEU A 218 7.37 13.15 7.86
C LEU A 218 7.83 12.35 6.64
N LEU A 219 7.72 12.93 5.44
CA LEU A 219 8.24 12.31 4.22
C LEU A 219 9.75 12.03 4.32
N SER A 220 10.53 12.98 4.85
CA SER A 220 11.97 12.78 5.08
C SER A 220 12.25 11.64 6.06
N HIS A 221 11.39 11.43 7.07
CA HIS A 221 11.50 10.28 7.96
C HIS A 221 11.17 8.96 7.27
N LEU A 222 10.14 8.92 6.42
CA LEU A 222 9.82 7.74 5.62
C LEU A 222 10.98 7.35 4.70
N LYS A 223 11.68 8.35 4.14
CA LYS A 223 12.83 8.16 3.23
C LYS A 223 14.19 8.02 3.92
N SER A 224 14.27 8.19 5.23
CA SER A 224 15.51 7.98 5.98
C SER A 224 15.93 6.50 5.96
N SER A 225 17.20 6.21 6.29
CA SER A 225 17.70 4.82 6.40
C SER A 225 16.80 3.96 7.31
N THR A 226 16.45 4.47 8.48
CA THR A 226 15.52 3.77 9.41
C THR A 226 14.14 3.59 8.80
N GLY A 227 13.63 4.59 8.07
CA GLY A 227 12.35 4.48 7.36
C GLY A 227 12.40 3.40 6.29
N GLN A 228 13.44 3.39 5.47
CA GLN A 228 13.65 2.37 4.42
C GLN A 228 13.78 0.98 5.02
N GLU A 229 14.52 0.79 6.13
CA GLU A 229 14.60 -0.48 6.85
C GLU A 229 13.22 -0.99 7.30
N ASN A 230 12.33 -0.12 7.78
CA ASN A 230 10.98 -0.51 8.15
C ASN A 230 10.18 -1.01 6.94
N PHE A 231 10.30 -0.37 5.78
CA PHE A 231 9.67 -0.84 4.54
C PHE A 231 10.23 -2.19 4.08
N ILE A 232 11.55 -2.36 4.07
CA ILE A 232 12.22 -3.62 3.71
C ILE A 232 11.77 -4.76 4.65
N ASN A 233 11.76 -4.50 5.96
CA ASN A 233 11.32 -5.46 6.97
C ASN A 233 9.83 -5.80 6.87
N ALA A 234 9.03 -4.94 6.26
CA ALA A 234 7.62 -5.18 5.95
C ALA A 234 7.40 -5.85 4.58
N GLY A 235 8.46 -6.18 3.83
CA GLY A 235 8.39 -6.87 2.55
C GLY A 235 8.21 -5.97 1.33
N PHE A 236 8.59 -4.70 1.43
CA PHE A 236 8.66 -3.77 0.30
C PHE A 236 10.06 -3.69 -0.28
N GLU A 237 10.15 -3.25 -1.52
CA GLU A 237 11.39 -2.82 -2.16
C GLU A 237 11.45 -1.29 -2.16
N ILE A 238 12.64 -0.73 -1.95
CA ILE A 238 12.85 0.72 -1.97
C ILE A 238 13.12 1.16 -3.40
N ILE A 239 12.44 2.23 -3.82
CA ILE A 239 12.68 2.85 -5.12
C ILE A 239 13.75 3.93 -4.92
N GLU A 240 14.91 3.76 -5.57
CA GLU A 240 15.89 4.81 -5.69
C GLU A 240 15.33 5.91 -6.61
N ASN A 241 15.10 7.09 -6.08
CA ASN A 241 14.72 8.24 -6.89
C ASN A 241 15.98 8.80 -7.57
N PRO A 242 16.03 8.85 -8.90
CA PRO A 242 17.19 9.38 -9.62
C PRO A 242 17.47 10.87 -9.36
N ASP A 243 16.53 11.59 -8.74
CA ASP A 243 16.67 13.03 -8.42
C ASP A 243 17.38 13.30 -7.08
N SER A 244 17.88 12.28 -6.35
CA SER A 244 18.52 12.47 -5.03
C SER A 244 20.02 12.73 -5.08
N GLU A 245 20.64 12.83 -6.27
CA GLU A 245 22.07 13.09 -6.43
C GLU A 245 22.41 14.59 -6.66
N ASN A 246 21.44 15.50 -6.62
CA ASN A 246 21.64 16.93 -6.90
C ASN A 246 21.01 17.88 -5.85
N GLU A 247 21.13 17.58 -4.55
CA GLU A 247 20.90 18.60 -3.51
C GLU A 247 22.05 18.65 -2.51
#